data_5d41e9c6e6bf25eea02aeb3ebdaf3f6e
#
_entry.id   5d41e9c6e6bf25eea02aeb3ebdaf3f6e
#
_cell.length_a   1.000
_cell.length_b   1.000
_cell.length_c   1.000
_cell.angle_alpha   90.00
_cell.angle_beta   90.00
_cell.angle_gamma   90.00
#
_symmetry.space_group_name_H-M   'P 1'
#
loop_
_entity.id
_entity.type
_entity.pdbx_description
1 polymer ?
#
loop_
_entity_poly.entity_id
_entity_poly.type
_entity_poly.pdbx_seq_one_letter_code
_entity_poly.pdbx_strand_id
1 'polypeptide(L)'
;MLVDLIARKMREEGYTIVAMEGNLLPLPEDEKIPIPWKIRRHRPDVIGIGMKSRRVCIGEAKTHDDLFSRRTATQFGDFADIIGKSSGEKAELIVGVPLRSRDTLLQLLEKMKLHAEDISIILMPEELADDENEDHL
;
A
#
# COMPACT_ATOMS: atom_id res chain seq x y z
N MET A 1 -1.93 -4.05 11.20
CA MET A 1 -1.80 -2.66 11.74
C MET A 1 -1.40 -1.65 10.67
N LEU A 2 -0.26 -1.85 10.01
CA LEU A 2 0.18 -0.94 8.96
C LEU A 2 -0.79 -0.90 7.76
N VAL A 3 -1.34 -2.04 7.38
CA VAL A 3 -2.36 -2.12 6.33
C VAL A 3 -3.58 -1.29 6.69
N ASP A 4 -3.99 -1.29 7.96
CA ASP A 4 -5.12 -0.48 8.42
C ASP A 4 -4.85 1.02 8.31
N LEU A 5 -3.63 1.45 8.59
CA LEU A 5 -3.23 2.86 8.44
C LEU A 5 -3.29 3.28 6.97
N ILE A 6 -2.85 2.42 6.08
CA ILE A 6 -2.91 2.65 4.63
C ILE A 6 -4.37 2.78 4.19
N ALA A 7 -5.23 1.85 4.61
CA ALA A 7 -6.66 1.89 4.27
C ALA A 7 -7.32 3.17 4.78
N ARG A 8 -6.97 3.62 5.98
CA ARG A 8 -7.49 4.87 6.55
C ARG A 8 -7.06 6.07 5.71
N LYS A 9 -5.78 6.11 5.31
CA LYS A 9 -5.26 7.17 4.46
C LYS A 9 -6.02 7.23 3.12
N MET A 10 -6.27 6.07 2.51
CA MET A 10 -7.04 6.01 1.28
C MET A 10 -8.43 6.60 1.45
N ARG A 11 -9.14 6.22 2.52
CA ARG A 11 -10.49 6.74 2.79
C ARG A 11 -10.47 8.25 3.00
N GLU A 12 -9.48 8.77 3.71
CA GLU A 12 -9.33 10.20 3.94
C GLU A 12 -9.12 10.97 2.63
N GLU A 13 -8.50 10.34 1.65
CA GLU A 13 -8.25 10.94 0.34
C GLU A 13 -9.38 10.71 -0.67
N GLY A 14 -10.47 10.10 -0.24
CA GLY A 14 -11.67 9.93 -1.07
C GLY A 14 -11.72 8.62 -1.85
N TYR A 15 -10.93 7.65 -1.48
CA TYR A 15 -10.97 6.32 -2.10
C TYR A 15 -11.92 5.39 -1.33
N THR A 16 -12.64 4.55 -2.07
CA THR A 16 -13.39 3.44 -1.50
C THR A 16 -12.50 2.21 -1.53
N ILE A 17 -12.37 1.52 -0.41
CA ILE A 17 -11.59 0.29 -0.34
C ILE A 17 -12.40 -0.83 -0.99
N VAL A 18 -11.86 -1.39 -2.07
CA VAL A 18 -12.52 -2.48 -2.81
C VAL A 18 -11.89 -3.84 -2.55
N ALA A 19 -10.67 -3.88 -2.02
CA ALA A 19 -10.00 -5.11 -1.63
C ALA A 19 -8.95 -4.83 -0.57
N MET A 20 -8.77 -5.72 0.39
CA MET A 20 -7.84 -5.53 1.50
C MET A 20 -7.41 -6.86 2.11
N GLU A 21 -6.11 -7.02 2.37
CA GLU A 21 -5.58 -8.14 3.12
C GLU A 21 -5.86 -7.95 4.62
N GLY A 22 -6.07 -9.05 5.34
CA GLY A 22 -6.04 -9.03 6.79
C GLY A 22 -7.22 -8.39 7.48
N ASN A 23 -8.45 -8.72 7.08
CA ASN A 23 -9.63 -8.36 7.86
C ASN A 23 -9.56 -9.10 9.20
N LEU A 24 -9.05 -8.41 10.22
CA LEU A 24 -8.82 -9.00 11.54
C LEU A 24 -10.09 -9.19 12.38
N LEU A 25 -11.17 -8.50 12.02
CA LEU A 25 -12.44 -8.61 12.75
C LEU A 25 -13.41 -9.50 11.99
N PRO A 26 -14.08 -10.41 12.67
CA PRO A 26 -15.13 -11.19 12.02
C PRO A 26 -16.27 -10.26 11.61
N LEU A 27 -16.51 -10.17 10.31
CA LEU A 27 -17.58 -9.38 9.73
C LEU A 27 -18.63 -10.33 9.13
N PRO A 28 -19.91 -9.92 9.10
CA PRO A 28 -20.91 -10.63 8.33
C PRO A 28 -20.45 -10.80 6.88
N GLU A 29 -20.87 -11.88 6.24
CA GLU A 29 -20.40 -12.24 4.89
C GLU A 29 -20.61 -11.11 3.86
N ASP A 30 -21.72 -10.38 4.00
CA ASP A 30 -22.07 -9.27 3.11
C ASP A 30 -21.26 -8.00 3.38
N GLU A 31 -20.56 -7.92 4.52
CA GLU A 31 -19.71 -6.78 4.87
C GLU A 31 -18.22 -7.05 4.67
N LYS A 32 -17.86 -8.27 4.30
CA LYS A 32 -16.46 -8.63 4.10
C LYS A 32 -15.90 -7.95 2.86
N ILE A 33 -14.70 -7.40 3.02
CA ILE A 33 -13.94 -6.83 1.90
C ILE A 33 -13.15 -7.97 1.27
N PRO A 34 -13.23 -8.16 -0.06
CA PRO A 34 -12.48 -9.21 -0.73
C PRO A 34 -10.98 -9.09 -0.55
N ILE A 35 -10.28 -10.22 -0.65
CA ILE A 35 -8.82 -10.24 -0.71
C ILE A 35 -8.40 -9.61 -2.05
N PRO A 36 -7.32 -8.83 -2.09
CA PRO A 36 -6.85 -8.23 -3.33
C PRO A 36 -6.51 -9.29 -4.38
N TRP A 37 -6.86 -9.01 -5.63
CA TRP A 37 -6.47 -9.83 -6.77
C TRP A 37 -5.05 -9.44 -7.22
N LYS A 38 -4.43 -10.32 -8.03
CA LYS A 38 -3.13 -10.01 -8.60
C LYS A 38 -3.23 -8.91 -9.65
N ILE A 39 -2.34 -7.94 -9.53
CA ILE A 39 -2.14 -6.91 -10.54
C ILE A 39 -0.75 -7.19 -11.13
N ARG A 40 -0.72 -7.52 -12.43
CA ARG A 40 0.47 -8.07 -13.06
C ARG A 40 0.91 -9.34 -12.33
N ARG A 41 2.04 -9.32 -11.64
CA ARG A 41 2.60 -10.48 -10.94
C ARG A 41 2.41 -10.43 -9.42
N HIS A 42 1.83 -9.36 -8.92
CA HIS A 42 1.83 -9.07 -7.50
C HIS A 42 0.42 -8.85 -6.97
N ARG A 43 0.21 -9.28 -5.73
CA ARG A 43 -1.03 -9.01 -5.02
C ARG A 43 -0.79 -7.88 -4.05
N PRO A 44 -1.39 -6.70 -4.25
CA PRO A 44 -1.23 -5.59 -3.31
C PRO A 44 -1.94 -5.88 -1.99
N ASP A 45 -1.59 -5.12 -0.95
CA ASP A 45 -2.23 -5.27 0.36
C ASP A 45 -3.59 -4.60 0.40
N VAL A 46 -3.75 -3.47 -0.29
CA VAL A 46 -5.02 -2.73 -0.34
C VAL A 46 -5.24 -2.19 -1.75
N ILE A 47 -6.47 -2.26 -2.22
CA ILE A 47 -6.87 -1.63 -3.48
C ILE A 47 -8.04 -0.69 -3.20
N GLY A 48 -7.92 0.54 -3.64
CA GLY A 48 -8.97 1.55 -3.55
C GLY A 48 -9.31 2.13 -4.90
N ILE A 49 -10.52 2.66 -5.02
CA ILE A 49 -10.97 3.35 -6.23
C ILE A 49 -11.61 4.66 -5.82
N GLY A 50 -11.21 5.75 -6.45
CA GLY A 50 -11.76 7.08 -6.20
C GLY A 50 -13.22 7.15 -6.64
N MET A 51 -14.08 7.66 -5.77
CA MET A 51 -15.52 7.73 -6.04
C MET A 51 -15.85 8.61 -7.25
N LYS A 52 -15.17 9.73 -7.38
CA LYS A 52 -15.42 10.67 -8.47
C LYS A 52 -14.44 10.48 -9.63
N SER A 53 -13.17 10.39 -9.31
CA SER A 53 -12.09 10.29 -10.31
C SER A 53 -12.00 8.93 -10.96
N ARG A 54 -12.49 7.88 -10.30
CA ARG A 54 -12.31 6.48 -10.70
C ARG A 54 -10.84 6.05 -10.75
N ARG A 55 -9.94 6.87 -10.20
CA ARG A 55 -8.52 6.57 -10.12
C ARG A 55 -8.30 5.38 -9.20
N VAL A 56 -7.38 4.51 -9.57
CA VAL A 56 -6.99 3.36 -8.75
C VAL A 56 -5.92 3.80 -7.75
N CYS A 57 -6.05 3.34 -6.50
CA CYS A 57 -5.05 3.53 -5.47
C CYS A 57 -4.59 2.17 -4.98
N ILE A 58 -3.28 1.96 -4.93
CA ILE A 58 -2.68 0.71 -4.49
C ILE A 58 -1.90 0.97 -3.21
N GLY A 59 -2.14 0.17 -2.19
CA GLY A 59 -1.45 0.27 -0.92
C GLY A 59 -0.56 -0.93 -0.65
N GLU A 60 0.66 -0.67 -0.21
CA GLU A 60 1.65 -1.67 0.15
C GLU A 60 2.26 -1.38 1.52
N ALA A 61 2.20 -2.36 2.41
CA ALA A 61 2.87 -2.32 3.70
C ALA A 61 4.18 -3.10 3.60
N LYS A 62 5.29 -2.49 3.99
CA LYS A 62 6.60 -3.12 3.92
C LYS A 62 7.33 -3.03 5.25
N THR A 63 8.05 -4.07 5.62
CA THR A 63 8.98 -4.04 6.74
C THR A 63 10.28 -3.39 6.28
N HIS A 64 11.16 -3.08 7.24
CA HIS A 64 12.48 -2.55 6.90
C HIS A 64 13.26 -3.50 5.99
N ASP A 65 13.25 -4.79 6.32
CA ASP A 65 13.97 -5.81 5.55
C ASP A 65 13.41 -5.98 4.14
N ASP A 66 12.11 -5.84 3.96
CA ASP A 66 11.48 -5.93 2.64
C ASP A 66 12.06 -4.91 1.65
N LEU A 67 12.51 -3.75 2.14
CA LEU A 67 13.04 -2.68 1.27
C LEU A 67 14.33 -3.05 0.56
N PHE A 68 15.02 -4.09 1.02
CA PHE A 68 16.23 -4.59 0.38
C PHE A 68 15.95 -5.73 -0.59
N SER A 69 14.70 -6.15 -0.70
CA SER A 69 14.27 -7.24 -1.55
C SER A 69 14.10 -6.80 -3.01
N ARG A 70 14.61 -7.60 -3.93
CA ARG A 70 14.39 -7.39 -5.36
C ARG A 70 12.90 -7.45 -5.70
N ARG A 71 12.15 -8.30 -4.98
CA ARG A 71 10.71 -8.43 -5.16
C ARG A 71 9.99 -7.11 -4.86
N THR A 72 10.36 -6.42 -3.79
CA THR A 72 9.77 -5.12 -3.43
C THR A 72 10.01 -4.08 -4.51
N ALA A 73 11.24 -3.99 -5.03
CA ALA A 73 11.54 -3.07 -6.12
C ALA A 73 10.69 -3.38 -7.36
N THR A 74 10.54 -4.66 -7.70
CA THR A 74 9.70 -5.08 -8.83
C THR A 74 8.23 -4.73 -8.59
N GLN A 75 7.71 -4.93 -7.38
CA GLN A 75 6.34 -4.56 -7.02
C GLN A 75 6.10 -3.07 -7.19
N PHE A 76 6.98 -2.24 -6.66
CA PHE A 76 6.83 -0.79 -6.74
C PHE A 76 6.86 -0.32 -8.20
N GLY A 77 7.76 -0.85 -9.00
CA GLY A 77 7.83 -0.52 -10.43
C GLY A 77 6.56 -0.89 -11.18
N ASP A 78 6.07 -2.11 -10.96
CA ASP A 78 4.86 -2.59 -11.62
C ASP A 78 3.64 -1.78 -11.19
N PHE A 79 3.48 -1.51 -9.89
CA PHE A 79 2.32 -0.77 -9.40
C PHE A 79 2.34 0.70 -9.83
N ALA A 80 3.51 1.33 -9.82
CA ALA A 80 3.63 2.72 -10.24
C ALA A 80 3.33 2.94 -11.73
N ASP A 81 3.41 1.88 -12.53
CA ASP A 81 3.19 1.94 -13.98
C ASP A 81 1.74 1.61 -14.39
N ILE A 82 0.87 1.34 -13.43
CA ILE A 82 -0.51 0.97 -13.71
C ILE A 82 -1.33 2.22 -14.08
N ILE A 83 -2.11 2.08 -15.15
CA ILE A 83 -3.05 3.13 -15.57
C ILE A 83 -4.45 2.54 -15.42
N GLY A 84 -5.32 3.22 -14.68
CA GLY A 84 -6.69 2.79 -14.49
C GLY A 84 -7.50 2.95 -15.77
N LYS A 85 -8.25 1.91 -16.14
CA LYS A 85 -9.05 1.92 -17.37
C LYS A 85 -10.15 2.97 -17.36
N SER A 86 -10.77 3.17 -16.20
CA SER A 86 -11.89 4.12 -16.08
C SER A 86 -11.44 5.57 -15.98
N SER A 87 -10.29 5.83 -15.38
CA SER A 87 -9.79 7.19 -15.15
C SER A 87 -8.84 7.67 -16.22
N GLY A 88 -8.11 6.76 -16.87
CA GLY A 88 -7.03 7.10 -17.78
C GLY A 88 -5.79 7.65 -17.08
N GLU A 89 -5.77 7.67 -15.75
CA GLU A 89 -4.68 8.21 -14.94
C GLU A 89 -3.84 7.09 -14.35
N LYS A 90 -2.56 7.39 -14.06
CA LYS A 90 -1.70 6.47 -13.32
C LYS A 90 -2.29 6.22 -11.93
N ALA A 91 -2.14 5.00 -11.44
CA ALA A 91 -2.53 4.66 -10.10
C ALA A 91 -1.72 5.46 -9.09
N GLU A 92 -2.36 5.85 -7.99
CA GLU A 92 -1.65 6.37 -6.84
C GLU A 92 -1.12 5.19 -6.04
N LEU A 93 0.12 5.29 -5.57
CA LEU A 93 0.72 4.26 -4.73
C LEU A 93 0.90 4.82 -3.31
N ILE A 94 0.39 4.11 -2.32
CA ILE A 94 0.61 4.44 -0.91
C ILE A 94 1.47 3.34 -0.31
N VAL A 95 2.65 3.72 0.18
CA VAL A 95 3.59 2.79 0.80
C VAL A 95 3.67 3.10 2.28
N GLY A 96 3.41 2.10 3.12
CA GLY A 96 3.56 2.22 4.56
C GLY A 96 4.79 1.45 5.04
N VAL A 97 5.62 2.10 5.86
CA VAL A 97 6.82 1.49 6.44
C VAL A 97 7.00 1.97 7.88
N PRO A 98 7.78 1.25 8.70
CA PRO A 98 8.18 1.77 10.00
C PRO A 98 8.92 3.10 9.87
N LEU A 99 8.78 3.96 10.85
CA LEU A 99 9.41 5.29 10.84
C LEU A 99 10.91 5.22 10.57
N ARG A 100 11.61 4.26 11.16
CA ARG A 100 13.05 4.09 10.97
C ARG A 100 13.45 3.77 9.52
N SER A 101 12.50 3.35 8.70
CA SER A 101 12.76 2.94 7.31
C SER A 101 12.56 4.06 6.31
N ARG A 102 12.19 5.26 6.77
CA ARG A 102 11.88 6.40 5.90
C ARG A 102 12.99 6.69 4.89
N ASP A 103 14.22 6.85 5.38
CA ASP A 103 15.35 7.24 4.51
C ASP A 103 15.69 6.12 3.53
N THR A 104 15.61 4.86 3.97
CA THR A 104 15.83 3.70 3.10
C THR A 104 14.81 3.65 1.98
N LEU A 105 13.54 3.90 2.32
CA LEU A 105 12.46 3.93 1.32
C LEU A 105 12.68 5.06 0.31
N LEU A 106 13.01 6.26 0.79
CA LEU A 106 13.25 7.40 -0.09
C LEU A 106 14.42 7.14 -1.05
N GLN A 107 15.49 6.52 -0.56
CA GLN A 107 16.62 6.15 -1.40
C GLN A 107 16.23 5.12 -2.47
N LEU A 108 15.39 4.13 -2.10
CA LEU A 108 14.92 3.14 -3.04
C LEU A 108 14.07 3.78 -4.15
N LEU A 109 13.14 4.65 -3.78
CA LEU A 109 12.28 5.33 -4.75
C LEU A 109 13.08 6.22 -5.69
N GLU A 110 14.08 6.93 -5.17
CA GLU A 110 14.97 7.75 -5.98
C GLU A 110 15.77 6.90 -6.95
N LYS A 111 16.33 5.80 -6.48
CA LYS A 111 17.08 4.86 -7.33
C LYS A 111 16.22 4.29 -8.45
N MET A 112 14.94 4.06 -8.19
CA MET A 112 13.98 3.57 -9.16
C MET A 112 13.42 4.67 -10.07
N LYS A 113 13.75 5.93 -9.80
CA LYS A 113 13.22 7.10 -10.52
C LYS A 113 11.70 7.21 -10.45
N LEU A 114 11.12 6.81 -9.32
CA LEU A 114 9.70 6.96 -9.08
C LEU A 114 9.43 8.34 -8.50
N HIS A 115 8.46 9.05 -9.10
CA HIS A 115 8.17 10.43 -8.72
C HIS A 115 7.26 10.50 -7.50
N ALA A 116 7.59 11.40 -6.58
CA ALA A 116 6.83 11.60 -5.35
C ALA A 116 5.39 12.07 -5.58
N GLU A 117 5.09 12.61 -6.75
CA GLU A 117 3.75 13.09 -7.07
C GLU A 117 2.69 11.99 -7.05
N ASP A 118 3.07 10.77 -7.44
CA ASP A 118 2.17 9.63 -7.51
C ASP A 118 2.34 8.65 -6.35
N ILE A 119 3.20 8.99 -5.38
CA ILE A 119 3.52 8.11 -4.27
C ILE A 119 3.35 8.87 -2.95
N SER A 120 2.51 8.32 -2.08
CA SER A 120 2.35 8.81 -0.71
C SER A 120 3.00 7.83 0.25
N ILE A 121 3.64 8.34 1.29
CA ILE A 121 4.34 7.51 2.27
C ILE A 121 3.66 7.66 3.62
N ILE A 122 3.37 6.54 4.26
CA ILE A 122 2.89 6.49 5.63
C ILE A 122 4.00 5.92 6.50
N LEU A 123 4.32 6.62 7.58
CA LEU A 123 5.32 6.18 8.53
C LEU A 123 4.61 5.69 9.79
N MET A 124 4.81 4.42 10.12
CA MET A 124 4.26 3.86 11.34
C MET A 124 5.18 4.18 12.51
N PRO A 125 4.65 4.76 13.62
CA PRO A 125 5.47 5.02 14.80
C PRO A 125 6.18 3.76 15.29
N GLU A 126 7.42 3.91 15.76
CA GLU A 126 8.25 2.78 16.18
C GLU A 126 7.60 1.93 17.27
N GLU A 127 6.85 2.55 18.16
CA GLU A 127 6.13 1.85 19.23
C GLU A 127 5.19 0.79 18.66
N LEU A 128 4.47 1.12 17.58
CA LEU A 128 3.57 0.18 16.92
C LEU A 128 4.33 -0.85 16.08
N ALA A 129 5.46 -0.43 15.48
CA ALA A 129 6.30 -1.32 14.70
C ALA A 129 6.98 -2.36 15.61
N ASP A 130 7.39 -1.97 16.81
CA ASP A 130 7.97 -2.88 17.80
C ASP A 130 6.96 -3.92 18.27
N ASP A 131 5.71 -3.52 18.46
CA ASP A 131 4.62 -4.44 18.81
C ASP A 131 4.42 -5.49 17.72
N GLU A 132 4.49 -5.11 16.45
CA GLU A 132 4.43 -6.07 15.34
C GLU A 132 5.60 -7.04 15.35
N ASN A 133 6.80 -6.55 15.68
CA ASN A 133 7.99 -7.40 15.78
C ASN A 133 7.88 -8.39 16.94
N GLU A 134 7.29 -8.00 18.05
CA GLU A 134 7.08 -8.88 19.20
C GLU A 134 6.14 -10.04 18.86
N ASP A 135 5.19 -9.85 17.99
CA ASP A 135 4.26 -10.89 17.55
C ASP A 135 4.96 -12.03 16.81
N HIS A 136 6.20 -11.83 16.41
CA HIS A 136 7.01 -12.86 15.75
C HIS A 136 7.86 -13.69 16.71
N LEU A 137 7.84 -13.33 17.95
CA LEU A 137 8.54 -14.08 18.98
C LEU A 137 7.67 -15.21 19.50
#